data_da2b871aa6a08f4def25415d97caa22e
#
_entry.id   da2b871aa6a08f4def25415d97caa22e
#
_cell.length_a   1.000
_cell.length_b   1.000
_cell.length_c   1.000
_cell.angle_alpha   90.00
_cell.angle_beta   90.00
_cell.angle_gamma   90.00
#
_symmetry.space_group_name_H-M   'P 1'
#
loop_
_entity.id
_entity.type
_entity.pdbx_description
1 polymer ?
#
loop_
_entity_poly.entity_id
_entity_poly.type
_entity_poly.pdbx_seq_one_letter_code
_entity_poly.pdbx_strand_id
1 'polypeptide(L)'
;INERQGLLRLGASTTISQYIISPVLARFHQKQKDIKVNLLNGNTEQIENALINKEIEIGIVEGQSKNQSIKYIPFLKDELVLVCNSNNPFVKQNEISVSDLKSMKFITRERGSGTLEVIEYALKKAGLKFSDLQIEMQLGSTESIKSYLLNSDCFAFMSIHAVSKELKNKELTVLDVEKLSVERYFYIITLLGKSDSLSELFIQNISNHYNLKL
;
A
#
# COMPACT_ATOMS: atom_id res chain seq x y z
N ILE A 1 -2.15 -20.64 -31.26
CA ILE A 1 -1.86 -20.16 -29.90
C ILE A 1 -0.73 -19.18 -30.08
N ASN A 2 -0.99 -17.86 -30.00
CA ASN A 2 0.06 -16.85 -30.07
C ASN A 2 0.79 -16.90 -28.69
N GLU A 3 1.92 -17.58 -28.63
CA GLU A 3 2.85 -17.53 -27.53
C GLU A 3 3.42 -16.11 -27.49
N ARG A 4 2.92 -15.28 -26.60
CA ARG A 4 3.46 -13.93 -26.39
C ARG A 4 4.77 -14.09 -25.62
N GLN A 5 5.87 -13.68 -26.23
CA GLN A 5 7.18 -13.62 -25.59
C GLN A 5 7.53 -12.16 -25.33
N GLY A 6 8.26 -11.89 -24.25
CA GLY A 6 8.73 -10.56 -23.95
C GLY A 6 9.13 -10.34 -22.51
N LEU A 7 9.48 -9.10 -22.20
CA LEU A 7 9.78 -8.62 -20.86
C LEU A 7 8.72 -7.59 -20.46
N LEU A 8 7.99 -7.88 -19.39
CA LEU A 8 7.10 -6.94 -18.72
C LEU A 8 7.85 -6.23 -17.59
N ARG A 9 8.02 -4.92 -17.68
CA ARG A 9 8.60 -4.08 -16.63
C ARG A 9 7.48 -3.49 -15.79
N LEU A 10 7.34 -4.01 -14.59
CA LEU A 10 6.29 -3.69 -13.65
C LEU A 10 6.86 -2.93 -12.47
N GLY A 11 6.15 -1.93 -11.95
CA GLY A 11 6.45 -1.28 -10.68
C GLY A 11 5.36 -1.52 -9.65
N ALA A 12 5.73 -1.62 -8.39
CA ALA A 12 4.74 -1.69 -7.31
C ALA A 12 5.21 -0.91 -6.08
N SER A 13 4.29 -0.21 -5.44
CA SER A 13 4.56 0.41 -4.16
C SER A 13 4.84 -0.63 -3.08
N THR A 14 5.52 -0.22 -2.01
CA THR A 14 6.09 -1.13 -0.99
C THR A 14 5.05 -2.10 -0.43
N THR A 15 3.90 -1.63 0.01
CA THR A 15 2.83 -2.50 0.56
C THR A 15 2.33 -3.49 -0.49
N ILE A 16 2.11 -3.02 -1.71
CA ILE A 16 1.59 -3.84 -2.80
C ILE A 16 2.62 -4.89 -3.22
N SER A 17 3.89 -4.49 -3.35
CA SER A 17 4.99 -5.39 -3.70
C SER A 17 5.15 -6.53 -2.70
N GLN A 18 5.04 -6.21 -1.41
CA GLN A 18 5.29 -7.17 -0.33
C GLN A 18 4.11 -8.11 -0.06
N TYR A 19 2.86 -7.64 -0.21
CA TYR A 19 1.70 -8.41 0.29
C TYR A 19 0.63 -8.72 -0.76
N ILE A 20 0.57 -8.00 -1.87
CA ILE A 20 -0.56 -8.08 -2.79
C ILE A 20 -0.19 -8.71 -4.13
N ILE A 21 0.93 -8.26 -4.76
CA ILE A 21 1.19 -8.58 -6.16
C ILE A 21 1.77 -9.99 -6.38
N SER A 22 2.51 -10.54 -5.42
CA SER A 22 3.23 -11.81 -5.60
C SER A 22 2.34 -13.00 -5.98
N PRO A 23 1.16 -13.21 -5.36
CA PRO A 23 0.23 -14.26 -5.78
C PRO A 23 -0.30 -14.06 -7.21
N VAL A 24 -0.50 -12.80 -7.63
CA VAL A 24 -0.95 -12.46 -8.98
C VAL A 24 0.14 -12.78 -10.00
N LEU A 25 1.39 -12.41 -9.69
CA LEU A 25 2.55 -12.71 -10.54
C LEU A 25 2.78 -14.22 -10.70
N ALA A 26 2.66 -14.99 -9.61
CA ALA A 26 2.78 -16.44 -9.66
C ALA A 26 1.75 -17.07 -10.63
N ARG A 27 0.48 -16.65 -10.54
CA ARG A 27 -0.58 -17.12 -11.45
C ARG A 27 -0.39 -16.65 -12.87
N PHE A 28 0.06 -15.41 -13.06
CA PHE A 28 0.37 -14.88 -14.38
C PHE A 28 1.46 -15.70 -15.06
N HIS A 29 2.57 -15.95 -14.37
CA HIS A 29 3.70 -16.72 -14.92
C HIS A 29 3.32 -18.19 -15.19
N GLN A 30 2.46 -18.81 -14.39
CA GLN A 30 1.95 -20.16 -14.68
C GLN A 30 1.22 -20.24 -16.05
N LYS A 31 0.52 -19.18 -16.43
CA LYS A 31 -0.22 -19.09 -17.70
C LYS A 31 0.62 -18.56 -18.88
N GLN A 32 1.65 -17.79 -18.59
CA GLN A 32 2.47 -17.05 -19.55
C GLN A 32 3.96 -17.30 -19.28
N LYS A 33 4.40 -18.54 -19.48
CA LYS A 33 5.76 -19.02 -19.13
C LYS A 33 6.87 -18.31 -19.90
N ASP A 34 6.59 -17.81 -21.11
CA ASP A 34 7.55 -17.15 -21.99
C ASP A 34 7.64 -15.64 -21.76
N ILE A 35 6.84 -15.09 -20.85
CA ILE A 35 6.91 -13.68 -20.44
C ILE A 35 7.79 -13.58 -19.18
N LYS A 36 8.91 -12.89 -19.32
CA LYS A 36 9.73 -12.49 -18.17
C LYS A 36 9.11 -11.27 -17.51
N VAL A 37 9.12 -11.24 -16.18
CA VAL A 37 8.64 -10.09 -15.39
C VAL A 37 9.79 -9.53 -14.60
N ASN A 38 9.99 -8.21 -14.69
CA ASN A 38 10.89 -7.45 -13.82
C ASN A 38 10.05 -6.53 -12.95
N LEU A 39 10.15 -6.67 -11.62
CA LEU A 39 9.39 -5.89 -10.65
C LEU A 39 10.30 -4.87 -9.97
N LEU A 40 10.03 -3.58 -10.22
CA LEU A 40 10.60 -2.46 -9.49
C LEU A 40 9.79 -2.23 -8.21
N ASN A 41 10.45 -2.17 -7.06
CA ASN A 41 9.85 -1.79 -5.79
C ASN A 41 10.29 -0.38 -5.38
N GLY A 42 9.36 0.43 -4.91
CA GLY A 42 9.59 1.79 -4.44
C GLY A 42 8.40 2.33 -3.65
N ASN A 43 8.39 3.61 -3.30
CA ASN A 43 7.17 4.26 -2.82
C ASN A 43 6.32 4.75 -4.00
N THR A 44 5.12 5.28 -3.73
CA THR A 44 4.19 5.71 -4.79
C THR A 44 4.84 6.72 -5.74
N GLU A 45 5.51 7.74 -5.21
CA GLU A 45 6.18 8.77 -6.01
C GLU A 45 7.27 8.19 -6.91
N GLN A 46 8.08 7.26 -6.40
CA GLN A 46 9.12 6.59 -7.16
C GLN A 46 8.55 5.74 -8.31
N ILE A 47 7.45 5.02 -8.05
CA ILE A 47 6.78 4.21 -9.09
C ILE A 47 6.12 5.08 -10.15
N GLU A 48 5.47 6.18 -9.76
CA GLU A 48 4.91 7.15 -10.71
C GLU A 48 6.00 7.80 -11.58
N ASN A 49 7.12 8.18 -10.99
CA ASN A 49 8.26 8.74 -11.73
C ASN A 49 8.88 7.71 -12.68
N ALA A 50 9.06 6.46 -12.26
CA ALA A 50 9.55 5.38 -13.12
C ALA A 50 8.61 5.14 -14.32
N LEU A 51 7.29 5.25 -14.12
CA LEU A 51 6.31 5.16 -15.20
C LEU A 51 6.42 6.35 -16.18
N ILE A 52 6.51 7.57 -15.68
CA ILE A 52 6.68 8.79 -16.49
C ILE A 52 7.98 8.73 -17.32
N ASN A 53 9.06 8.25 -16.71
CA ASN A 53 10.37 8.08 -17.34
C ASN A 53 10.42 6.85 -18.28
N LYS A 54 9.33 6.08 -18.40
CA LYS A 54 9.24 4.85 -19.22
C LYS A 54 10.23 3.75 -18.79
N GLU A 55 10.63 3.74 -17.55
CA GLU A 55 11.44 2.67 -16.96
C GLU A 55 10.59 1.41 -16.70
N ILE A 56 9.29 1.62 -16.48
CA ILE A 56 8.25 0.58 -16.36
C ILE A 56 7.08 0.86 -17.31
N GLU A 57 6.33 -0.16 -17.66
CA GLU A 57 5.11 -0.07 -18.49
C GLU A 57 3.84 0.07 -17.66
N ILE A 58 3.82 -0.57 -16.47
CA ILE A 58 2.70 -0.58 -15.54
C ILE A 58 3.24 -0.32 -14.15
N GLY A 59 2.52 0.49 -13.38
CA GLY A 59 2.72 0.61 -11.94
C GLY A 59 1.49 0.15 -11.17
N ILE A 60 1.68 -0.22 -9.92
CA ILE A 60 0.59 -0.48 -8.98
C ILE A 60 0.90 0.29 -7.69
N VAL A 61 0.02 1.23 -7.34
CA VAL A 61 0.28 2.21 -6.28
C VAL A 61 -0.96 2.44 -5.40
N GLU A 62 -0.75 3.10 -4.29
CA GLU A 62 -1.78 3.69 -3.42
C GLU A 62 -1.55 5.20 -3.28
N GLY A 63 -2.58 5.94 -2.87
CA GLY A 63 -2.49 7.37 -2.60
C GLY A 63 -3.76 8.12 -2.97
N GLN A 64 -3.79 9.40 -2.63
CA GLN A 64 -4.89 10.31 -2.91
C GLN A 64 -4.57 11.28 -4.07
N SER A 65 -3.31 11.66 -4.21
CA SER A 65 -2.86 12.52 -5.31
C SER A 65 -2.95 11.80 -6.64
N LYS A 66 -3.23 12.57 -7.69
CA LYS A 66 -3.35 12.05 -9.06
C LYS A 66 -2.53 12.91 -10.00
N ASN A 67 -1.57 12.29 -10.68
CA ASN A 67 -0.82 12.93 -11.74
C ASN A 67 -1.64 12.95 -13.03
N GLN A 68 -1.73 14.11 -13.68
CA GLN A 68 -2.55 14.30 -14.88
C GLN A 68 -2.06 13.50 -16.10
N SER A 69 -0.79 13.09 -16.12
CA SER A 69 -0.22 12.27 -17.20
C SER A 69 -0.43 10.76 -17.02
N ILE A 70 -1.02 10.36 -15.89
CA ILE A 70 -1.19 8.98 -15.49
C ILE A 70 -2.68 8.62 -15.44
N LYS A 71 -3.03 7.47 -16.02
CA LYS A 71 -4.34 6.85 -15.84
C LYS A 71 -4.31 5.96 -14.60
N TYR A 72 -5.25 6.19 -13.67
CA TYR A 72 -5.42 5.41 -12.44
C TYR A 72 -6.67 4.55 -12.55
N ILE A 73 -6.51 3.24 -12.42
CA ILE A 73 -7.60 2.25 -12.47
C ILE A 73 -7.68 1.60 -11.07
N PRO A 74 -8.75 1.87 -10.28
CA PRO A 74 -8.89 1.25 -8.95
C PRO A 74 -9.11 -0.26 -9.11
N PHE A 75 -8.45 -1.09 -8.29
CA PHE A 75 -8.59 -2.55 -8.41
C PHE A 75 -8.84 -3.28 -7.08
N LEU A 76 -8.38 -2.77 -5.96
CA LEU A 76 -8.56 -3.40 -4.66
C LEU A 76 -8.76 -2.34 -3.59
N LYS A 77 -9.78 -2.53 -2.75
CA LYS A 77 -9.99 -1.71 -1.55
C LYS A 77 -9.06 -2.18 -0.44
N ASP A 78 -8.49 -1.25 0.31
CA ASP A 78 -7.63 -1.49 1.46
C ASP A 78 -8.03 -0.57 2.62
N GLU A 79 -7.72 -0.98 3.82
CA GLU A 79 -7.91 -0.21 5.04
C GLU A 79 -6.59 -0.11 5.80
N LEU A 80 -6.28 1.09 6.26
CA LEU A 80 -5.18 1.34 7.18
C LEU A 80 -5.72 1.33 8.60
N VAL A 81 -5.27 0.37 9.39
CA VAL A 81 -5.65 0.21 10.79
C VAL A 81 -4.53 0.70 11.71
N LEU A 82 -4.89 1.32 12.83
CA LEU A 82 -3.93 1.68 13.86
C LEU A 82 -3.51 0.42 14.61
N VAL A 83 -2.21 0.14 14.64
CA VAL A 83 -1.68 -1.07 15.29
C VAL A 83 -0.57 -0.74 16.27
N CYS A 84 -0.45 -1.58 17.29
CA CYS A 84 0.66 -1.59 18.24
C CYS A 84 0.99 -3.03 18.67
N ASN A 85 2.08 -3.20 19.42
CA ASN A 85 2.41 -4.46 20.08
C ASN A 85 1.25 -4.88 21.01
N SER A 86 0.89 -6.16 21.01
CA SER A 86 -0.22 -6.67 21.85
C SER A 86 -0.01 -6.53 23.35
N ASN A 87 1.23 -6.30 23.79
CA ASN A 87 1.54 -6.01 25.20
C ASN A 87 1.42 -4.51 25.56
N ASN A 88 1.09 -3.65 24.58
CA ASN A 88 0.96 -2.21 24.83
C ASN A 88 -0.21 -1.94 25.78
N PRO A 89 -0.06 -1.06 26.80
CA PRO A 89 -1.13 -0.75 27.76
C PRO A 89 -2.43 -0.22 27.16
N PHE A 90 -2.36 0.46 25.99
CA PHE A 90 -3.53 0.96 25.27
C PHE A 90 -4.46 -0.15 24.75
N VAL A 91 -3.98 -1.38 24.60
CA VAL A 91 -4.79 -2.55 24.17
C VAL A 91 -5.96 -2.85 25.13
N LYS A 92 -5.89 -2.37 26.39
CA LYS A 92 -6.98 -2.52 27.37
C LYS A 92 -8.15 -1.57 27.13
N GLN A 93 -8.00 -0.57 26.27
CA GLN A 93 -9.05 0.37 25.89
C GLN A 93 -9.83 -0.21 24.73
N ASN A 94 -11.16 -0.18 24.80
CA ASN A 94 -12.00 -0.68 23.70
C ASN A 94 -11.93 0.21 22.46
N GLU A 95 -11.81 1.52 22.68
CA GLU A 95 -11.76 2.55 21.65
C GLU A 95 -10.98 3.75 22.20
N ILE A 96 -10.24 4.45 21.34
CA ILE A 96 -9.49 5.66 21.68
C ILE A 96 -10.04 6.84 20.87
N SER A 97 -9.94 8.04 21.43
CA SER A 97 -10.35 9.26 20.73
C SER A 97 -9.28 9.74 19.76
N VAL A 98 -9.68 10.52 18.74
CA VAL A 98 -8.72 11.19 17.85
C VAL A 98 -7.74 12.09 18.62
N SER A 99 -8.16 12.68 19.76
CA SER A 99 -7.29 13.51 20.59
C SER A 99 -6.20 12.71 21.30
N ASP A 100 -6.43 11.44 21.61
CA ASP A 100 -5.44 10.58 22.30
C ASP A 100 -4.23 10.32 21.39
N LEU A 101 -4.41 10.36 20.07
CA LEU A 101 -3.32 10.20 19.09
C LEU A 101 -2.18 11.21 19.32
N LYS A 102 -2.45 12.40 19.90
CA LYS A 102 -1.42 13.41 20.19
C LYS A 102 -0.42 12.99 21.26
N SER A 103 -0.82 12.09 22.14
CA SER A 103 0.03 11.57 23.23
C SER A 103 0.79 10.30 22.88
N MET A 104 0.49 9.72 21.72
CA MET A 104 1.05 8.45 21.26
C MET A 104 2.28 8.68 20.39
N LYS A 105 3.25 7.77 20.46
CA LYS A 105 4.49 7.80 19.64
C LYS A 105 4.32 7.00 18.38
N PHE A 106 4.49 7.62 17.25
CA PHE A 106 4.25 7.00 15.94
C PHE A 106 5.53 6.68 15.19
N ILE A 107 5.49 5.53 14.53
CA ILE A 107 6.38 5.22 13.40
C ILE A 107 5.59 5.43 12.12
N THR A 108 6.18 6.15 11.18
CA THR A 108 5.50 6.50 9.91
C THR A 108 6.32 6.11 8.70
N ARG A 109 5.67 6.16 7.55
CA ARG A 109 6.34 6.07 6.26
C ARG A 109 7.01 7.41 5.90
N GLU A 110 7.93 7.33 4.99
CA GLU A 110 8.67 8.44 4.41
C GLU A 110 7.81 9.27 3.44
N ARG A 111 8.29 10.47 3.09
CA ARG A 111 7.67 11.30 2.04
C ARG A 111 7.64 10.56 0.70
N GLY A 112 6.62 10.83 -0.10
CA GLY A 112 6.36 10.12 -1.36
C GLY A 112 5.63 8.78 -1.17
N SER A 113 5.41 8.35 0.08
CA SER A 113 4.58 7.18 0.37
C SER A 113 3.09 7.52 0.25
N GLY A 114 2.37 6.80 -0.60
CA GLY A 114 0.92 6.91 -0.68
C GLY A 114 0.20 6.51 0.61
N THR A 115 0.81 5.66 1.44
CA THR A 115 0.32 5.33 2.78
C THR A 115 0.33 6.57 3.68
N LEU A 116 1.45 7.31 3.72
CA LEU A 116 1.56 8.53 4.52
C LEU A 116 0.53 9.58 4.05
N GLU A 117 0.41 9.77 2.75
CA GLU A 117 -0.53 10.74 2.16
C GLU A 117 -1.99 10.44 2.56
N VAL A 118 -2.40 9.17 2.54
CA VAL A 118 -3.76 8.76 2.93
C VAL A 118 -3.99 9.01 4.43
N ILE A 119 -2.99 8.75 5.27
CA ILE A 119 -3.06 9.02 6.72
C ILE A 119 -3.22 10.52 6.97
N GLU A 120 -2.38 11.36 6.36
CA GLU A 120 -2.44 12.82 6.51
C GLU A 120 -3.82 13.37 6.10
N TYR A 121 -4.38 12.85 4.99
CA TYR A 121 -5.70 13.22 4.53
C TYR A 121 -6.81 12.82 5.50
N ALA A 122 -6.77 11.60 6.03
CA ALA A 122 -7.76 11.09 6.97
C ALA A 122 -7.72 11.85 8.31
N LEU A 123 -6.52 12.08 8.86
CA LEU A 123 -6.33 12.89 10.07
C LEU A 123 -6.86 14.31 9.90
N LYS A 124 -6.55 14.95 8.77
CA LYS A 124 -7.06 16.30 8.47
C LYS A 124 -8.58 16.35 8.44
N LYS A 125 -9.23 15.34 7.87
CA LYS A 125 -10.71 15.22 7.89
C LYS A 125 -11.26 15.06 9.32
N ALA A 126 -10.54 14.37 10.18
CA ALA A 126 -10.88 14.18 11.58
C ALA A 126 -10.52 15.38 12.48
N GLY A 127 -10.03 16.49 11.90
CA GLY A 127 -9.68 17.70 12.63
C GLY A 127 -8.31 17.68 13.30
N LEU A 128 -7.45 16.71 12.96
CA LEU A 128 -6.10 16.57 13.50
C LEU A 128 -5.06 16.85 12.39
N LYS A 129 -4.04 17.65 12.70
CA LYS A 129 -2.92 17.84 11.80
C LYS A 129 -1.88 16.73 12.03
N PHE A 130 -1.25 16.27 10.98
CA PHE A 130 -0.15 15.29 11.09
C PHE A 130 1.00 15.81 11.97
N SER A 131 1.27 17.13 11.93
CA SER A 131 2.25 17.79 12.80
C SER A 131 1.92 17.76 14.28
N ASP A 132 0.69 17.42 14.67
CA ASP A 132 0.28 17.29 16.08
C ASP A 132 0.65 15.92 16.65
N LEU A 133 1.05 14.95 15.81
CA LEU A 133 1.49 13.63 16.22
C LEU A 133 2.95 13.65 16.68
N GLN A 134 3.27 12.80 17.66
CA GLN A 134 4.64 12.57 18.08
C GLN A 134 5.28 11.52 17.19
N ILE A 135 6.03 11.94 16.16
CA ILE A 135 6.72 11.04 15.25
C ILE A 135 8.07 10.68 15.83
N GLU A 136 8.23 9.44 16.25
CA GLU A 136 9.49 8.89 16.78
C GLU A 136 10.48 8.61 15.65
N MET A 137 9.99 8.04 14.53
CA MET A 137 10.84 7.65 13.41
C MET A 137 10.05 7.55 12.11
N GLN A 138 10.75 7.76 10.99
CA GLN A 138 10.25 7.48 9.64
C GLN A 138 11.02 6.32 9.02
N LEU A 139 10.32 5.32 8.51
CA LEU A 139 10.91 4.12 7.90
C LEU A 139 10.35 3.90 6.49
N GLY A 140 11.23 3.67 5.52
CA GLY A 140 10.88 3.50 4.10
C GLY A 140 10.29 2.12 3.74
N SER A 141 10.05 1.25 4.71
CA SER A 141 9.55 -0.11 4.46
C SER A 141 8.44 -0.49 5.44
N THR A 142 7.37 -1.08 4.92
CA THR A 142 6.26 -1.62 5.73
C THR A 142 6.75 -2.74 6.67
N GLU A 143 7.66 -3.62 6.20
CA GLU A 143 8.26 -4.66 7.03
C GLU A 143 9.15 -4.09 8.15
N SER A 144 9.90 -3.01 7.87
CA SER A 144 10.72 -2.36 8.90
C SER A 144 9.85 -1.73 9.99
N ILE A 145 8.74 -1.09 9.64
CA ILE A 145 7.77 -0.55 10.61
C ILE A 145 7.20 -1.70 11.45
N LYS A 146 6.74 -2.77 10.82
CA LYS A 146 6.18 -3.94 11.50
C LYS A 146 7.17 -4.55 12.50
N SER A 147 8.41 -4.78 12.05
CA SER A 147 9.48 -5.29 12.92
C SER A 147 9.78 -4.36 14.09
N TYR A 148 9.74 -3.04 13.87
CA TYR A 148 9.93 -2.06 14.94
C TYR A 148 8.79 -2.11 15.97
N LEU A 149 7.54 -2.18 15.52
CA LEU A 149 6.37 -2.27 16.41
C LEU A 149 6.41 -3.50 17.31
N LEU A 150 6.89 -4.65 16.80
CA LEU A 150 7.03 -5.87 17.59
C LEU A 150 8.03 -5.73 18.75
N ASN A 151 8.91 -4.73 18.71
CA ASN A 151 9.97 -4.49 19.69
C ASN A 151 9.88 -3.12 20.38
N SER A 152 8.73 -2.44 20.33
CA SER A 152 8.55 -1.11 20.90
C SER A 152 7.13 -0.88 21.40
N ASP A 153 6.92 0.23 22.12
CA ASP A 153 5.60 0.71 22.54
C ASP A 153 4.98 1.71 21.56
N CYS A 154 5.53 1.81 20.34
CA CYS A 154 5.07 2.73 19.32
C CYS A 154 3.83 2.21 18.60
N PHE A 155 3.21 3.12 17.83
CA PHE A 155 2.02 2.90 17.03
C PHE A 155 2.29 3.21 15.57
N ALA A 156 1.56 2.56 14.67
CA ALA A 156 1.57 2.90 13.25
C ALA A 156 0.22 2.62 12.61
N PHE A 157 -0.14 3.41 11.60
CA PHE A 157 -1.21 3.06 10.68
C PHE A 157 -0.63 2.16 9.58
N MET A 158 -1.17 0.96 9.43
CA MET A 158 -0.69 -0.04 8.49
C MET A 158 -1.84 -0.68 7.72
N SER A 159 -1.58 -1.10 6.49
CA SER A 159 -2.55 -1.90 5.71
C SER A 159 -2.93 -3.17 6.48
N ILE A 160 -4.22 -3.47 6.52
CA ILE A 160 -4.73 -4.71 7.13
C ILE A 160 -4.09 -5.96 6.47
N HIS A 161 -3.78 -5.89 5.18
CA HIS A 161 -3.07 -6.95 4.46
C HIS A 161 -1.65 -7.18 4.97
N ALA A 162 -0.98 -6.11 5.43
CA ALA A 162 0.40 -6.19 5.91
C ALA A 162 0.53 -6.82 7.30
N VAL A 163 -0.50 -6.67 8.13
CA VAL A 163 -0.47 -7.08 9.55
C VAL A 163 -1.31 -8.33 9.85
N SER A 164 -1.98 -8.89 8.85
CA SER A 164 -2.92 -10.00 9.03
C SER A 164 -2.33 -11.21 9.72
N LYS A 165 -1.04 -11.53 9.47
CA LYS A 165 -0.34 -12.64 10.11
C LYS A 165 -0.08 -12.36 11.59
N GLU A 166 0.42 -11.19 11.92
CA GLU A 166 0.76 -10.75 13.28
C GLU A 166 -0.49 -10.58 14.13
N LEU A 167 -1.59 -10.11 13.55
CA LEU A 167 -2.90 -10.07 14.22
C LEU A 167 -3.41 -11.48 14.54
N LYS A 168 -3.33 -12.41 13.59
CA LYS A 168 -3.71 -13.81 13.80
C LYS A 168 -2.86 -14.48 14.88
N ASN A 169 -1.57 -14.16 14.95
CA ASN A 169 -0.65 -14.66 15.94
C ASN A 169 -0.75 -13.95 17.29
N LYS A 170 -1.56 -12.86 17.39
CA LYS A 170 -1.68 -12.01 18.57
C LYS A 170 -0.36 -11.30 18.96
N GLU A 171 0.49 -11.04 17.99
CA GLU A 171 1.73 -10.30 18.18
C GLU A 171 1.49 -8.78 18.08
N LEU A 172 0.59 -8.37 17.19
CA LEU A 172 0.07 -7.02 17.07
C LEU A 172 -1.43 -7.00 17.38
N THR A 173 -1.93 -5.83 17.77
CA THR A 173 -3.35 -5.57 18.04
C THR A 173 -3.78 -4.30 17.34
N VAL A 174 -4.98 -4.32 16.77
CA VAL A 174 -5.65 -3.13 16.22
C VAL A 174 -6.27 -2.35 17.36
N LEU A 175 -6.11 -1.03 17.32
CA LEU A 175 -6.84 -0.08 18.18
C LEU A 175 -7.86 0.66 17.34
N ASP A 176 -9.11 0.61 17.74
CA ASP A 176 -10.17 1.38 17.11
C ASP A 176 -10.08 2.85 17.55
N VAL A 177 -10.15 3.75 16.57
CA VAL A 177 -10.12 5.20 16.79
C VAL A 177 -11.50 5.77 16.47
N GLU A 178 -12.12 6.42 17.46
CA GLU A 178 -13.47 6.98 17.34
C GLU A 178 -13.58 7.89 16.11
N LYS A 179 -14.56 7.60 15.23
CA LYS A 179 -14.85 8.39 14.02
C LYS A 179 -13.68 8.54 13.04
N LEU A 180 -12.68 7.67 13.10
CA LEU A 180 -11.56 7.65 12.16
C LEU A 180 -11.52 6.31 11.40
N SER A 181 -11.94 6.34 10.14
CA SER A 181 -11.74 5.23 9.19
C SER A 181 -10.79 5.69 8.10
N VAL A 182 -9.75 4.91 7.83
CA VAL A 182 -8.70 5.25 6.87
C VAL A 182 -8.75 4.25 5.72
N GLU A 183 -9.72 4.44 4.84
CA GLU A 183 -9.92 3.61 3.66
C GLU A 183 -9.18 4.18 2.44
N ARG A 184 -8.70 3.29 1.55
CA ARG A 184 -8.07 3.63 0.29
C ARG A 184 -8.33 2.59 -0.79
N TYR A 185 -7.92 2.91 -2.02
CA TYR A 185 -7.82 1.94 -3.11
C TYR A 185 -6.37 1.76 -3.54
N PHE A 186 -6.04 0.56 -3.98
CA PHE A 186 -4.89 0.30 -4.81
C PHE A 186 -5.28 0.53 -6.27
N TYR A 187 -4.36 1.14 -7.02
CA TYR A 187 -4.58 1.52 -8.41
C TYR A 187 -3.55 0.86 -9.32
N ILE A 188 -4.01 0.33 -10.42
CA ILE A 188 -3.16 0.05 -11.57
C ILE A 188 -2.94 1.39 -12.28
N ILE A 189 -1.69 1.73 -12.56
CA ILE A 189 -1.33 2.96 -13.25
C ILE A 189 -0.62 2.68 -14.57
N THR A 190 -0.99 3.45 -15.60
CA THR A 190 -0.37 3.46 -16.92
C THR A 190 -0.26 4.90 -17.41
N LEU A 191 0.62 5.17 -18.37
CA LEU A 191 0.60 6.46 -19.06
C LEU A 191 -0.72 6.61 -19.83
N LEU A 192 -1.16 7.85 -20.00
CA LEU A 192 -2.29 8.14 -20.88
C LEU A 192 -1.93 7.77 -22.32
N GLY A 193 -2.86 7.15 -23.02
CA GLY A 193 -2.68 6.69 -24.39
C GLY A 193 -2.87 5.19 -24.55
N LYS A 194 -2.31 4.62 -25.62
CA LYS A 194 -2.44 3.19 -25.90
C LYS A 194 -1.40 2.40 -25.12
N SER A 195 -1.86 1.43 -24.32
CA SER A 195 -0.99 0.46 -23.65
C SER A 195 -0.41 -0.54 -24.67
N ASP A 196 0.76 -1.09 -24.37
CA ASP A 196 1.30 -2.21 -25.13
C ASP A 196 0.55 -3.52 -24.83
N SER A 197 0.74 -4.53 -25.68
CA SER A 197 -0.02 -5.78 -25.59
C SER A 197 0.29 -6.63 -24.37
N LEU A 198 1.50 -6.52 -23.76
CA LEU A 198 1.87 -7.24 -22.53
C LEU A 198 1.23 -6.59 -21.32
N SER A 199 1.21 -5.26 -21.29
CA SER A 199 0.54 -4.47 -20.26
C SER A 199 -0.97 -4.77 -20.23
N GLU A 200 -1.62 -4.79 -21.38
CA GLU A 200 -3.05 -5.12 -21.47
C GLU A 200 -3.32 -6.56 -20.99
N LEU A 201 -2.50 -7.52 -21.37
CA LEU A 201 -2.62 -8.91 -20.92
C LEU A 201 -2.48 -9.01 -19.38
N PHE A 202 -1.53 -8.29 -18.78
CA PHE A 202 -1.34 -8.30 -17.34
C PHE A 202 -2.50 -7.63 -16.61
N ILE A 203 -3.00 -6.49 -17.10
CA ILE A 203 -4.18 -5.80 -16.57
C ILE A 203 -5.40 -6.72 -16.60
N GLN A 204 -5.65 -7.42 -17.71
CA GLN A 204 -6.73 -8.40 -17.80
C GLN A 204 -6.56 -9.54 -16.77
N ASN A 205 -5.32 -9.99 -16.53
CA ASN A 205 -5.05 -11.04 -15.55
C ASN A 205 -5.37 -10.56 -14.12
N ILE A 206 -4.99 -9.34 -13.74
CA ILE A 206 -5.34 -8.74 -12.44
C ILE A 206 -6.86 -8.61 -12.34
N SER A 207 -7.50 -8.08 -13.38
CA SER A 207 -8.96 -7.85 -13.39
C SER A 207 -9.72 -9.14 -13.19
N ASN A 208 -9.33 -10.20 -13.85
CA ASN A 208 -9.92 -11.53 -13.67
C ASN A 208 -9.66 -12.10 -12.27
N HIS A 209 -8.50 -11.79 -11.67
CA HIS A 209 -8.16 -12.26 -10.32
C HIS A 209 -9.04 -11.63 -9.24
N TYR A 210 -9.37 -10.35 -9.40
CA TYR A 210 -10.16 -9.57 -8.46
C TYR A 210 -11.61 -9.34 -8.90
N ASN A 211 -12.09 -10.01 -9.96
CA ASN A 211 -13.44 -9.88 -10.53
C ASN A 211 -13.81 -8.43 -10.87
N LEU A 212 -12.86 -7.67 -11.42
CA LEU A 212 -13.10 -6.28 -11.78
C LEU A 212 -13.86 -6.18 -13.10
N LYS A 213 -14.81 -5.26 -13.16
CA LYS A 213 -15.41 -4.78 -14.42
C LYS A 213 -14.58 -3.58 -14.89
N LEU A 214 -13.73 -3.81 -15.89
CA LEU A 214 -12.95 -2.75 -16.54
C LEU A 214 -13.79 -2.02 -17.60
#